data_52317fa5ac0a6c18fdd280a719a879dd
#
_entry.id   52317fa5ac0a6c18fdd280a719a879dd
#
_cell.length_a   1.000
_cell.length_b   1.000
_cell.length_c   1.000
_cell.angle_alpha   90.00
_cell.angle_beta   90.00
_cell.angle_gamma   90.00
#
_symmetry.space_group_name_H-M   'P 1'
#
loop_
_entity.id
_entity.type
_entity.pdbx_description
1 polymer ?
#
loop_
_entity_poly.entity_id
_entity_poly.type
_entity_poly.pdbx_seq_one_letter_code
_entity_poly.pdbx_strand_id
1 'polypeptide(L)'
;MYSTNARKTIIEFLENNKHNSYSSLFLVEKFKDSINKATVYINLKTLEEEGFIHKIYNESSKLYEYIYADDCDHHFHLKCVKCGKILHLHCSDADEFIGHIKKEHKFNVSENITTIYGVCEECEKC
;
A
#
# COMPACT_ATOMS: atom_id res chain seq x y z
N MET A 1 21.68 4.04 17.31
CA MET A 1 20.29 4.35 17.09
C MET A 1 19.52 3.17 16.57
N TYR A 2 18.84 2.58 17.47
CA TYR A 2 18.04 1.39 17.17
C TYR A 2 16.95 1.67 16.14
N SER A 3 16.36 2.88 16.12
CA SER A 3 15.28 3.21 15.19
C SER A 3 15.73 3.18 13.73
N THR A 4 17.01 3.46 13.46
CA THR A 4 17.54 3.41 12.09
C THR A 4 17.53 1.99 11.55
N ASN A 5 17.95 1.02 12.38
CA ASN A 5 17.96 -0.38 11.97
C ASN A 5 16.54 -0.92 11.78
N ALA A 6 15.64 -0.58 12.70
CA ALA A 6 14.25 -1.01 12.61
C ALA A 6 13.60 -0.47 11.33
N ARG A 7 13.82 0.81 11.05
CA ARG A 7 13.29 1.46 9.85
C ARG A 7 13.77 0.74 8.58
N LYS A 8 15.06 0.51 8.51
CA LYS A 8 15.66 -0.15 7.35
C LYS A 8 15.11 -1.55 7.16
N THR A 9 15.01 -2.30 8.25
CA THR A 9 14.50 -3.67 8.19
C THR A 9 13.07 -3.71 7.67
N ILE A 10 12.21 -2.83 8.16
CA ILE A 10 10.81 -2.79 7.75
C ILE A 10 10.68 -2.40 6.29
N ILE A 11 11.37 -1.33 5.87
CA ILE A 11 11.24 -0.85 4.50
C ILE A 11 11.84 -1.83 3.50
N GLU A 12 12.93 -2.49 3.84
CA GLU A 12 13.51 -3.50 2.96
C GLU A 12 12.56 -4.69 2.75
N PHE A 13 11.89 -5.11 3.82
CA PHE A 13 10.92 -6.18 3.70
C PHE A 13 9.78 -5.79 2.77
N LEU A 14 9.23 -4.60 2.94
CA LEU A 14 8.12 -4.13 2.12
C LEU A 14 8.55 -3.90 0.67
N GLU A 15 9.76 -3.40 0.47
CA GLU A 15 10.32 -3.20 -0.87
C GLU A 15 10.51 -4.53 -1.60
N ASN A 16 11.04 -5.53 -0.92
CA ASN A 16 11.24 -6.86 -1.50
C ASN A 16 9.93 -7.58 -1.79
N ASN A 17 8.83 -7.10 -1.21
CA ASN A 17 7.50 -7.67 -1.40
C ASN A 17 6.53 -6.58 -1.87
N LYS A 18 6.98 -5.73 -2.77
CA LYS A 18 6.26 -4.52 -3.16
C LYS A 18 4.90 -4.73 -3.81
N HIS A 19 4.59 -5.94 -4.21
CA HIS A 19 3.28 -6.24 -4.79
C HIS A 19 2.29 -6.80 -3.76
N ASN A 20 2.68 -6.83 -2.50
CA ASN A 20 1.85 -7.34 -1.42
C ASN A 20 1.71 -6.28 -0.33
N SER A 21 0.58 -6.35 0.39
CA SER A 21 0.36 -5.47 1.53
C SER A 21 0.30 -6.32 2.80
N TYR A 22 0.69 -5.71 3.91
CA TYR A 22 0.76 -6.41 5.19
C TYR A 22 0.19 -5.53 6.30
N SER A 23 -0.60 -6.14 7.18
CA SER A 23 -1.16 -5.41 8.31
C SER A 23 -0.08 -5.09 9.35
N SER A 24 -0.34 -4.12 10.20
CA SER A 24 0.58 -3.81 11.28
C SER A 24 0.74 -5.00 12.22
N LEU A 25 -0.35 -5.76 12.45
CA LEU A 25 -0.29 -6.96 13.28
C LEU A 25 0.65 -8.01 12.70
N PHE A 26 0.58 -8.21 11.39
CA PHE A 26 1.48 -9.15 10.72
C PHE A 26 2.94 -8.70 10.89
N LEU A 27 3.21 -7.42 10.68
CA LEU A 27 4.58 -6.90 10.76
C LEU A 27 5.12 -6.95 12.19
N VAL A 28 4.29 -6.66 13.18
CA VAL A 28 4.67 -6.78 14.59
C VAL A 28 5.10 -8.22 14.90
N GLU A 29 4.29 -9.17 14.46
CA GLU A 29 4.57 -10.59 14.71
C GLU A 29 5.81 -11.06 13.97
N LYS A 30 5.98 -10.62 12.73
CA LYS A 30 7.12 -11.02 11.92
C LYS A 30 8.45 -10.56 12.53
N PHE A 31 8.48 -9.35 13.07
CA PHE A 31 9.72 -8.76 13.58
C PHE A 31 9.85 -8.82 15.11
N LYS A 32 8.98 -9.54 15.78
CA LYS A 32 8.93 -9.53 17.26
C LYS A 32 10.23 -9.88 17.95
N ASP A 33 11.06 -10.70 17.33
CA ASP A 33 12.32 -11.13 17.94
C ASP A 33 13.43 -10.08 17.83
N SER A 34 13.28 -9.12 16.93
CA SER A 34 14.32 -8.10 16.71
C SER A 34 13.82 -6.68 16.90
N ILE A 35 12.51 -6.44 16.78
CA ILE A 35 11.93 -5.09 16.90
C ILE A 35 10.72 -5.17 17.80
N ASN A 36 10.64 -4.30 18.81
CA ASN A 36 9.48 -4.33 19.70
C ASN A 36 8.28 -3.67 19.00
N LYS A 37 7.10 -3.99 19.52
CA LYS A 37 5.83 -3.57 18.96
C LYS A 37 5.73 -2.04 18.77
N ALA A 38 6.09 -1.29 19.79
CA ALA A 38 6.01 0.17 19.74
C ALA A 38 6.89 0.73 18.63
N THR A 39 8.08 0.17 18.46
CA THR A 39 9.02 0.61 17.43
C THR A 39 8.46 0.31 16.03
N VAL A 40 7.80 -0.83 15.84
CA VAL A 40 7.16 -1.15 14.56
C VAL A 40 6.12 -0.09 14.22
N TYR A 41 5.22 0.22 15.15
CA TYR A 41 4.17 1.21 14.91
C TYR A 41 4.73 2.60 14.62
N ILE A 42 5.75 3.02 15.37
CA ILE A 42 6.36 4.32 15.18
C ILE A 42 6.97 4.42 13.78
N ASN A 43 7.69 3.37 13.36
CA ASN A 43 8.32 3.37 12.05
C ASN A 43 7.32 3.31 10.90
N LEU A 44 6.23 2.54 11.06
CA LEU A 44 5.19 2.50 10.03
C LEU A 44 4.57 3.87 9.83
N LYS A 45 4.28 4.56 10.92
CA LYS A 45 3.72 5.91 10.85
C LYS A 45 4.68 6.88 10.17
N THR A 46 5.94 6.85 10.58
CA THR A 46 6.96 7.73 10.03
C THR A 46 7.18 7.47 8.54
N LEU A 47 7.27 6.20 8.15
CA LEU A 47 7.47 5.84 6.74
C LEU A 47 6.28 6.25 5.88
N GLU A 48 5.08 6.14 6.42
CA GLU A 48 3.88 6.58 5.71
C GLU A 48 3.89 8.10 5.53
N GLU A 49 4.20 8.84 6.58
CA GLU A 49 4.25 10.29 6.53
C GLU A 49 5.33 10.80 5.56
N GLU A 50 6.42 10.07 5.44
CA GLU A 50 7.51 10.42 4.54
C GLU A 50 7.29 9.94 3.11
N GLY A 51 6.24 9.18 2.87
CA GLY A 51 5.89 8.75 1.53
C GLY A 51 6.58 7.48 1.04
N PHE A 52 7.28 6.76 1.92
CA PHE A 52 7.95 5.52 1.52
C PHE A 52 7.00 4.32 1.45
N ILE A 53 5.91 4.38 2.19
CA ILE A 53 4.90 3.31 2.18
C ILE A 53 3.52 3.93 2.16
N HIS A 54 2.54 3.14 1.73
CA HIS A 54 1.15 3.56 1.70
C HIS A 54 0.30 2.66 2.56
N LYS A 55 -0.73 3.24 3.15
CA LYS A 55 -1.67 2.54 4.00
C LYS A 55 -2.95 2.32 3.21
N ILE A 56 -3.36 1.07 3.08
CA ILE A 56 -4.58 0.72 2.35
C ILE A 56 -5.47 -0.14 3.24
N TYR A 57 -6.78 -0.06 3.01
CA TYR A 57 -7.74 -0.82 3.80
C TYR A 57 -8.04 -2.15 3.12
N ASN A 58 -7.98 -3.23 3.87
CA ASN A 58 -8.33 -4.56 3.36
C ASN A 58 -9.73 -4.92 3.86
N GLU A 59 -10.70 -4.94 2.96
CA GLU A 59 -12.08 -5.21 3.33
C GLU A 59 -12.30 -6.64 3.85
N SER A 60 -11.52 -7.59 3.37
CA SER A 60 -11.66 -8.98 3.81
C SER A 60 -11.26 -9.14 5.27
N SER A 61 -10.13 -8.56 5.66
CA SER A 61 -9.64 -8.66 7.03
C SER A 61 -10.17 -7.57 7.93
N LYS A 62 -10.69 -6.49 7.33
CA LYS A 62 -11.14 -5.27 8.02
C LYS A 62 -10.00 -4.60 8.78
N LEU A 63 -8.80 -4.72 8.24
CA LEU A 63 -7.60 -4.10 8.81
C LEU A 63 -6.94 -3.21 7.77
N TYR A 64 -6.20 -2.21 8.24
CA TYR A 64 -5.33 -1.45 7.37
C TYR A 64 -4.05 -2.22 7.13
N GLU A 65 -3.55 -2.14 5.91
CA GLU A 65 -2.31 -2.80 5.52
C GLU A 65 -1.37 -1.79 4.92
N TYR A 66 -0.09 -2.11 4.90
CA TYR A 66 0.96 -1.23 4.39
C TYR A 66 1.62 -1.88 3.20
N ILE A 67 1.91 -1.08 2.20
CA ILE A 67 2.56 -1.54 0.98
C ILE A 67 3.66 -0.54 0.61
N TYR A 68 4.73 -1.04 0.02
CA TYR A 68 5.82 -0.21 -0.44
C TYR A 68 5.35 0.78 -1.51
N ALA A 69 5.75 2.04 -1.38
CA ALA A 69 5.41 3.08 -2.35
C ALA A 69 6.40 3.02 -3.51
N ASP A 70 5.89 2.69 -4.69
CA ASP A 70 6.71 2.67 -5.89
C ASP A 70 6.73 4.04 -6.56
N ASP A 71 7.47 4.19 -7.66
CA ASP A 71 7.65 5.47 -8.35
C ASP A 71 6.33 6.15 -8.74
N CYS A 72 5.30 5.36 -9.03
CA CYS A 72 3.98 5.87 -9.38
C CYS A 72 3.03 5.77 -8.21
N ASP A 73 3.52 6.04 -7.02
CA ASP A 73 2.82 5.81 -5.77
C ASP A 73 1.62 6.73 -5.51
N HIS A 74 1.53 7.82 -6.22
CA HIS A 74 0.41 8.75 -6.06
C HIS A 74 -0.79 8.37 -6.94
N HIS A 75 -0.73 7.22 -7.60
CA HIS A 75 -1.79 6.75 -8.48
C HIS A 75 -2.58 5.61 -7.87
N PHE A 76 -3.39 4.94 -8.68
CA PHE A 76 -4.30 3.93 -8.18
C PHE A 76 -3.64 2.56 -7.99
N HIS A 77 -4.10 1.86 -6.96
CA HIS A 77 -3.78 0.46 -6.76
C HIS A 77 -5.02 -0.37 -7.10
N LEU A 78 -4.83 -1.50 -7.75
CA LEU A 78 -5.91 -2.43 -8.06
C LEU A 78 -5.74 -3.65 -7.16
N LYS A 79 -6.70 -3.91 -6.28
CA LYS A 79 -6.60 -5.00 -5.31
C LYS A 79 -7.64 -6.06 -5.58
N CYS A 80 -7.19 -7.30 -5.71
CA CYS A 80 -8.09 -8.44 -5.86
C CYS A 80 -8.65 -8.82 -4.48
N VAL A 81 -9.97 -8.83 -4.36
CA VAL A 81 -10.62 -9.17 -3.09
C VAL A 81 -10.56 -10.65 -2.77
N LYS A 82 -10.25 -11.50 -3.74
CA LYS A 82 -10.16 -12.95 -3.53
C LYS A 82 -8.78 -13.41 -3.10
N CYS A 83 -7.74 -13.01 -3.81
CA CYS A 83 -6.39 -13.47 -3.52
C CYS A 83 -5.49 -12.42 -2.86
N GLY A 84 -5.94 -11.16 -2.80
CA GLY A 84 -5.17 -10.10 -2.19
C GLY A 84 -4.08 -9.51 -3.06
N LYS A 85 -3.93 -9.99 -4.28
CA LYS A 85 -2.93 -9.48 -5.20
C LYS A 85 -3.14 -7.98 -5.48
N ILE A 86 -2.06 -7.23 -5.50
CA ILE A 86 -2.12 -5.80 -5.76
C ILE A 86 -1.37 -5.48 -7.05
N LEU A 87 -2.06 -4.80 -7.94
CA LEU A 87 -1.50 -4.33 -9.20
C LEU A 87 -1.50 -2.80 -9.19
N HIS A 88 -0.55 -2.21 -9.88
CA HIS A 88 -0.48 -0.77 -10.02
C HIS A 88 -1.02 -0.36 -11.38
N LEU A 89 -1.91 0.62 -11.38
CA LEU A 89 -2.39 1.18 -12.63
C LEU A 89 -1.26 2.01 -13.24
N HIS A 90 -1.03 1.86 -14.53
CA HIS A 90 0.03 2.59 -15.20
C HIS A 90 -0.16 4.09 -15.05
N CYS A 91 0.93 4.83 -14.83
CA CYS A 91 0.87 6.27 -14.57
C CYS A 91 0.10 7.05 -15.64
N SER A 92 0.34 6.76 -16.92
CA SER A 92 -0.34 7.48 -17.98
C SER A 92 -1.84 7.22 -17.98
N ASP A 93 -2.25 6.00 -17.68
CA ASP A 93 -3.66 5.63 -17.60
C ASP A 93 -4.33 6.32 -16.41
N ALA A 94 -3.63 6.37 -15.29
CA ALA A 94 -4.15 7.05 -14.10
C ALA A 94 -4.32 8.55 -14.33
N ASP A 95 -3.33 9.18 -14.96
CA ASP A 95 -3.39 10.61 -15.28
C ASP A 95 -4.54 10.93 -16.22
N GLU A 96 -4.75 10.07 -17.18
CA GLU A 96 -5.85 10.22 -18.14
C GLU A 96 -7.20 10.13 -17.45
N PHE A 97 -7.34 9.15 -16.56
CA PHE A 97 -8.57 8.94 -15.80
C PHE A 97 -8.86 10.12 -14.88
N ILE A 98 -7.85 10.59 -14.15
CA ILE A 98 -7.99 11.73 -13.25
C ILE A 98 -8.34 12.99 -14.03
N GLY A 99 -7.69 13.20 -15.18
CA GLY A 99 -7.98 14.33 -16.05
C GLY A 99 -9.39 14.32 -16.59
N HIS A 100 -9.89 13.14 -16.95
CA HIS A 100 -11.26 12.97 -17.43
C HIS A 100 -12.27 13.35 -16.36
N ILE A 101 -12.05 12.88 -15.12
CA ILE A 101 -12.95 13.20 -14.01
C ILE A 101 -12.98 14.70 -13.75
N LYS A 102 -11.83 15.34 -13.78
CA LYS A 102 -11.74 16.78 -13.55
C LYS A 102 -12.47 17.57 -14.63
N LYS A 103 -12.24 17.20 -15.88
CA LYS A 103 -12.79 17.93 -17.02
C LYS A 103 -14.29 17.68 -17.20
N GLU A 104 -14.70 16.42 -17.21
CA GLU A 104 -16.08 16.06 -17.53
C GLU A 104 -17.03 16.14 -16.34
N HIS A 105 -16.52 15.85 -15.17
CA HIS A 105 -17.35 15.79 -13.96
C HIS A 105 -17.09 16.93 -12.99
N LYS A 106 -16.16 17.82 -13.32
CA LYS A 106 -15.82 18.97 -12.46
C LYS A 106 -15.46 18.53 -11.03
N PHE A 107 -14.74 17.44 -10.93
CA PHE A 107 -14.41 16.82 -9.67
C PHE A 107 -12.90 16.63 -9.56
N ASN A 108 -12.30 17.13 -8.49
CA ASN A 108 -10.86 16.97 -8.24
C ASN A 108 -10.61 15.73 -7.42
N VAL A 109 -9.93 14.75 -8.01
CA VAL A 109 -9.57 13.53 -7.30
C VAL A 109 -8.48 13.86 -6.29
N SER A 110 -8.62 13.31 -5.07
CA SER A 110 -7.60 13.47 -4.04
C SER A 110 -6.29 12.87 -4.51
N GLU A 111 -5.18 13.53 -4.20
CA GLU A 111 -3.86 13.03 -4.55
C GLU A 111 -3.44 11.84 -3.69
N ASN A 112 -4.22 11.52 -2.67
CA ASN A 112 -3.97 10.32 -1.87
C ASN A 112 -4.20 9.07 -2.70
N ILE A 113 -3.50 8.01 -2.31
CA ILE A 113 -3.63 6.73 -3.00
C ILE A 113 -5.06 6.23 -2.93
N THR A 114 -5.60 5.89 -4.07
CA THR A 114 -6.94 5.31 -4.18
C THR A 114 -6.82 3.85 -4.55
N THR A 115 -7.52 2.99 -3.83
CA THR A 115 -7.53 1.57 -4.10
C THR A 115 -8.82 1.20 -4.80
N ILE A 116 -8.71 0.52 -5.94
CA ILE A 116 -9.86 0.01 -6.68
C ILE A 116 -9.92 -1.49 -6.42
N TYR A 117 -11.05 -1.95 -5.91
CA TYR A 117 -11.25 -3.35 -5.57
C TYR A 117 -11.92 -4.09 -6.72
N GLY A 118 -11.49 -5.31 -6.92
CA GLY A 118 -12.06 -6.14 -7.98
C GLY A 118 -11.55 -7.56 -7.88
N VAL A 119 -11.59 -8.29 -8.99
CA VAL A 119 -11.15 -9.68 -9.05
C VAL A 119 -10.13 -9.78 -10.18
N CYS A 120 -8.95 -10.33 -9.88
CA CYS A 120 -7.91 -10.45 -10.90
C CYS A 120 -8.27 -11.55 -11.89
N GLU A 121 -7.59 -11.54 -13.02
CA GLU A 121 -7.87 -12.49 -14.10
C GLU A 121 -7.81 -13.94 -13.65
N GLU A 122 -6.81 -14.28 -12.85
CA GLU A 122 -6.66 -15.65 -12.36
C GLU A 122 -7.81 -16.09 -11.47
N CYS A 123 -8.30 -15.19 -10.60
CA CYS A 123 -9.41 -15.51 -9.71
C CYS A 123 -10.75 -15.54 -10.43
N GLU A 124 -10.88 -14.75 -11.49
CA GLU A 124 -12.12 -14.72 -12.27
C GLU A 124 -12.34 -16.01 -13.03
N LYS A 125 -11.27 -16.69 -13.41
CA LYS A 125 -11.35 -17.94 -14.15
C LYS A 125 -11.72 -19.14 -13.28
N CYS A 126 -11.67 -19.01 -11.98
CA CYS A 126 -11.96 -20.13 -11.05
C CYS A 126 -13.43 -20.26 -10.75
#